data_83c1cb68999d7eb21922950be70e84ff
#
_entry.id   83c1cb68999d7eb21922950be70e84ff
#
_cell.length_a   1.000
_cell.length_b   1.000
_cell.length_c   1.000
_cell.angle_alpha   90.00
_cell.angle_beta   90.00
_cell.angle_gamma   90.00
#
_symmetry.space_group_name_H-M   'P 1'
#
loop_
_entity.id
_entity.type
_entity.pdbx_description
1 polymer ?
#
loop_
_entity_poly.entity_id
_entity_poly.type
_entity_poly.pdbx_seq_one_letter_code
_entity_poly.pdbx_strand_id
1 'polypeptide(L)'
;MAEQIQLEVVTPERRVLAEAVDSVNVPGREGELGILPGHTPLISQLQTGVLSYAQGGATHRLHVSGGFVEVNADRVSVLAEIAERPEEIDAARARLTREHAEKALSAFSGTEEDFEIARARLERSVVRLQLASGS
;
A
#
# COMPACT_ATOMS: atom_id res chain seq x y z
N MET A 1 -14.25 -24.34 -11.25
CA MET A 1 -13.29 -23.24 -11.39
C MET A 1 -13.32 -22.36 -10.14
N ALA A 2 -12.17 -21.97 -9.69
CA ALA A 2 -12.12 -21.04 -8.57
C ALA A 2 -12.63 -19.67 -8.99
N GLU A 3 -13.41 -19.05 -8.12
CA GLU A 3 -13.84 -17.67 -8.32
C GLU A 3 -12.64 -16.75 -8.14
N GLN A 4 -12.68 -15.62 -8.81
CA GLN A 4 -11.60 -14.63 -8.75
C GLN A 4 -12.16 -13.24 -8.48
N ILE A 5 -11.26 -12.38 -8.01
CA ILE A 5 -11.54 -10.97 -7.75
C ILE A 5 -10.90 -10.16 -8.87
N GLN A 6 -11.64 -9.18 -9.38
CA GLN A 6 -11.06 -8.19 -10.28
C GLN A 6 -10.40 -7.11 -9.42
N LEU A 7 -9.08 -7.14 -9.36
CA LEU A 7 -8.30 -6.17 -8.58
C LEU A 7 -7.80 -5.05 -9.48
N GLU A 8 -8.08 -3.83 -9.08
CA GLU A 8 -7.57 -2.65 -9.76
C GLU A 8 -6.90 -1.75 -8.74
N VAL A 9 -5.67 -1.31 -9.03
CA VAL A 9 -4.93 -0.36 -8.21
C VAL A 9 -4.60 0.85 -9.07
N VAL A 10 -5.09 2.02 -8.67
CA VAL A 10 -4.98 3.26 -9.44
C VAL A 10 -4.46 4.37 -8.56
N THR A 11 -3.58 5.20 -9.11
CA THR A 11 -3.15 6.47 -8.51
C THR A 11 -3.60 7.61 -9.41
N PRO A 12 -3.47 8.88 -8.97
CA PRO A 12 -3.80 10.01 -9.84
C PRO A 12 -3.01 10.02 -11.16
N GLU A 13 -1.81 9.43 -11.17
CA GLU A 13 -0.95 9.46 -12.36
C GLU A 13 -1.19 8.29 -13.31
N ARG A 14 -1.59 7.12 -12.78
CA ARG A 14 -1.65 5.92 -13.64
C ARG A 14 -2.44 4.78 -13.00
N ARG A 15 -2.81 3.83 -13.86
CA ARG A 15 -3.28 2.52 -13.41
C ARG A 15 -2.04 1.66 -13.19
N VAL A 16 -1.84 1.25 -11.94
CA VAL A 16 -0.67 0.43 -11.56
C VAL A 16 -0.91 -1.04 -11.86
N LEU A 17 -2.14 -1.51 -11.64
CA LEU A 17 -2.48 -2.92 -11.73
C LEU A 17 -3.95 -3.08 -12.11
N ALA A 18 -4.24 -4.07 -12.94
CA ALA A 18 -5.62 -4.48 -13.23
C ALA A 18 -5.56 -5.97 -13.60
N GLU A 19 -5.91 -6.84 -12.65
CA GLU A 19 -5.79 -8.29 -12.84
C GLU A 19 -6.87 -9.07 -12.11
N ALA A 20 -7.14 -10.28 -12.60
CA ALA A 20 -7.96 -11.24 -11.91
C ALA A 20 -7.08 -12.01 -10.93
N VAL A 21 -7.44 -11.98 -9.65
CA VAL A 21 -6.64 -12.56 -8.58
C VAL A 21 -7.48 -13.47 -7.69
N ASP A 22 -6.83 -14.31 -6.89
CA ASP A 22 -7.52 -15.27 -6.04
C ASP A 22 -7.92 -14.68 -4.70
N SER A 23 -7.09 -13.79 -4.16
CA SER A 23 -7.35 -13.11 -2.90
C SER A 23 -6.53 -11.85 -2.81
N VAL A 24 -6.93 -10.92 -1.93
CA VAL A 24 -6.24 -9.65 -1.71
C VAL A 24 -6.16 -9.35 -0.22
N ASN A 25 -4.99 -8.88 0.23
CA ASN A 25 -4.83 -8.31 1.56
C ASN A 25 -4.47 -6.84 1.42
N VAL A 26 -5.21 -5.98 2.10
CA VAL A 26 -5.09 -4.53 1.95
C VAL A 26 -4.82 -3.90 3.32
N PRO A 27 -3.86 -2.96 3.42
CA PRO A 27 -3.60 -2.27 4.69
C PRO A 27 -4.64 -1.18 4.93
N GLY A 28 -5.74 -1.56 5.56
CA GLY A 28 -6.79 -0.62 5.96
C GLY A 28 -6.39 0.19 7.17
N ARG A 29 -6.99 1.36 7.34
CA ARG A 29 -6.71 2.24 8.47
C ARG A 29 -7.03 1.59 9.82
N GLU A 30 -8.08 0.76 9.86
CA GLU A 30 -8.51 0.05 11.08
C GLU A 30 -7.82 -1.30 11.25
N GLY A 31 -6.94 -1.67 10.33
CA GLY A 31 -6.23 -2.94 10.32
C GLY A 31 -6.24 -3.58 8.95
N GLU A 32 -5.50 -4.66 8.82
CA GLU A 32 -5.41 -5.37 7.56
C GLU A 32 -6.74 -6.04 7.20
N LEU A 33 -7.13 -5.89 5.93
CA LEU A 33 -8.36 -6.48 5.38
C LEU A 33 -8.01 -7.63 4.46
N GLY A 34 -8.44 -8.83 4.81
CA GLY A 34 -8.32 -10.00 3.95
C GLY A 34 -9.59 -10.15 3.12
N ILE A 35 -9.47 -10.14 1.80
CA ILE A 35 -10.60 -10.16 0.89
C ILE A 35 -10.57 -11.40 0.01
N LEU A 36 -11.63 -12.19 0.08
CA LEU A 36 -11.86 -13.35 -0.76
C LEU A 36 -13.02 -13.06 -1.71
N PRO A 37 -13.19 -13.84 -2.80
CA PRO A 37 -14.32 -13.63 -3.69
C PRO A 37 -15.66 -13.69 -2.93
N GLY A 38 -16.57 -12.80 -3.31
CA GLY A 38 -17.89 -12.71 -2.65
C GLY A 38 -17.90 -11.95 -1.34
N HIS A 39 -16.82 -11.23 -1.04
CA HIS A 39 -16.72 -10.45 0.19
C HIS A 39 -17.84 -9.41 0.30
N THR A 40 -18.32 -9.20 1.53
CA THR A 40 -19.32 -8.17 1.83
C THR A 40 -18.82 -6.80 1.36
N PRO A 41 -19.67 -6.01 0.70
CA PRO A 41 -19.27 -4.67 0.27
C PRO A 41 -18.81 -3.80 1.42
N LEU A 42 -17.70 -3.06 1.20
CA LEU A 42 -17.21 -2.08 2.18
C LEU A 42 -16.36 -1.02 1.48
N ILE A 43 -16.18 0.10 2.17
CA ILE A 43 -15.25 1.15 1.80
C ILE A 43 -14.41 1.44 3.04
N SER A 44 -13.09 1.50 2.87
CA SER A 44 -12.18 1.79 3.96
C SER A 44 -11.07 2.72 3.51
N GLN A 45 -10.56 3.53 4.43
CA GLN A 45 -9.35 4.30 4.18
C GLN A 45 -8.15 3.36 4.19
N LEU A 46 -7.14 3.71 3.39
CA LEU A 46 -5.86 3.00 3.38
C LEU A 46 -4.87 3.70 4.28
N GLN A 47 -4.03 2.92 4.94
CA GLN A 47 -2.84 3.46 5.57
C GLN A 47 -1.62 3.03 4.74
N THR A 48 -0.46 3.57 5.08
CA THR A 48 0.79 3.16 4.45
C THR A 48 1.10 1.72 4.82
N GLY A 49 1.33 0.89 3.83
CA GLY A 49 1.61 -0.52 4.08
C GLY A 49 1.81 -1.32 2.82
N VAL A 50 1.74 -2.64 2.98
CA VAL A 50 1.90 -3.59 1.91
C VAL A 50 0.54 -4.15 1.51
N LEU A 51 0.17 -3.97 0.25
CA LEU A 51 -0.94 -4.69 -0.36
C LEU A 51 -0.36 -5.97 -0.96
N SER A 52 -0.98 -7.11 -0.69
CA SER A 52 -0.55 -8.35 -1.30
C SER A 52 -1.74 -9.03 -1.98
N TYR A 53 -1.47 -9.79 -3.03
CA TYR A 53 -2.49 -10.58 -3.70
C TYR A 53 -1.93 -11.90 -4.16
N ALA A 54 -2.78 -12.92 -4.14
CA ALA A 54 -2.44 -14.26 -4.60
C ALA A 54 -2.99 -14.46 -6.01
N GLN A 55 -2.17 -15.03 -6.87
CA GLN A 55 -2.57 -15.31 -8.24
C GLN A 55 -1.80 -16.54 -8.73
N GLY A 56 -2.55 -17.61 -9.05
CA GLY A 56 -1.95 -18.81 -9.58
C GLY A 56 -0.91 -19.46 -8.69
N GLY A 57 -1.10 -19.41 -7.36
CA GLY A 57 -0.17 -19.98 -6.40
C GLY A 57 1.00 -19.07 -6.02
N ALA A 58 1.13 -17.92 -6.65
CA ALA A 58 2.17 -16.94 -6.33
C ALA A 58 1.58 -15.78 -5.55
N THR A 59 2.38 -15.18 -4.68
CA THR A 59 2.01 -13.98 -3.94
C THR A 59 2.80 -12.79 -4.46
N HIS A 60 2.10 -11.71 -4.73
CA HIS A 60 2.68 -10.46 -5.22
C HIS A 60 2.42 -9.35 -4.22
N ARG A 61 3.31 -8.39 -4.14
CA ARG A 61 3.24 -7.29 -3.17
C ARG A 61 3.45 -5.94 -3.82
N LEU A 62 2.77 -4.94 -3.27
CA LEU A 62 2.89 -3.54 -3.66
C LEU A 62 3.00 -2.67 -2.42
N HIS A 63 3.74 -1.57 -2.52
CA HIS A 63 3.64 -0.50 -1.52
C HIS A 63 2.45 0.37 -1.90
N VAL A 64 1.56 0.62 -0.93
CA VAL A 64 0.46 1.59 -1.09
C VAL A 64 0.45 2.56 0.08
N SER A 65 -0.01 3.77 -0.16
CA SER A 65 -0.07 4.80 0.87
C SER A 65 -1.20 5.77 0.56
N GLY A 66 -2.08 5.96 1.53
CA GLY A 66 -3.19 6.90 1.43
C GLY A 66 -4.29 6.46 0.47
N GLY A 67 -5.40 7.14 0.52
CA GLY A 67 -6.53 6.86 -0.34
C GLY A 67 -7.53 5.89 0.27
N PHE A 68 -8.23 5.15 -0.58
CA PHE A 68 -9.35 4.30 -0.19
C PHE A 68 -9.32 2.98 -0.92
N VAL A 69 -9.94 1.96 -0.30
CA VAL A 69 -10.27 0.71 -0.96
C VAL A 69 -11.78 0.55 -0.96
N GLU A 70 -12.33 0.16 -2.10
CA GLU A 70 -13.73 -0.17 -2.25
C GLU A 70 -13.84 -1.64 -2.63
N VAL A 71 -14.62 -2.38 -1.85
CA VAL A 71 -14.88 -3.80 -2.11
C VAL A 71 -16.34 -3.96 -2.47
N ASN A 72 -16.61 -4.63 -3.57
CA ASN A 72 -17.96 -4.88 -4.03
C ASN A 72 -18.03 -6.24 -4.74
N ALA A 73 -18.51 -7.25 -4.00
CA ALA A 73 -18.62 -8.62 -4.49
C ALA A 73 -17.27 -9.15 -5.00
N ASP A 74 -17.09 -9.22 -6.31
CA ASP A 74 -15.89 -9.78 -6.93
C ASP A 74 -14.94 -8.71 -7.46
N ARG A 75 -15.12 -7.46 -7.01
CA ARG A 75 -14.29 -6.35 -7.45
C ARG A 75 -13.68 -5.64 -6.26
N VAL A 76 -12.37 -5.39 -6.34
CA VAL A 76 -11.63 -4.59 -5.36
C VAL A 76 -10.96 -3.45 -6.11
N SER A 77 -11.34 -2.23 -5.76
CA SER A 77 -10.76 -1.02 -6.36
C SER A 77 -9.96 -0.30 -5.31
N VAL A 78 -8.67 -0.18 -5.54
CA VAL A 78 -7.75 0.54 -4.65
C VAL A 78 -7.39 1.86 -5.30
N LEU A 79 -7.81 2.95 -4.67
CA LEU A 79 -7.57 4.32 -5.15
C LEU A 79 -6.53 4.93 -4.22
N ALA A 80 -5.26 4.66 -4.48
CA ALA A 80 -4.16 5.07 -3.61
C ALA A 80 -3.56 6.40 -4.05
N GLU A 81 -3.02 7.14 -3.10
CA GLU A 81 -2.23 8.33 -3.43
C GLU A 81 -0.89 7.91 -4.01
N ILE A 82 -0.30 6.87 -3.44
CA ILE A 82 0.96 6.29 -3.89
C ILE A 82 0.79 4.78 -4.01
N ALA A 83 1.24 4.21 -5.12
CA ALA A 83 1.31 2.76 -5.29
C ALA A 83 2.53 2.43 -6.13
N GLU A 84 3.34 1.49 -5.65
CA GLU A 84 4.62 1.15 -6.29
C GLU A 84 4.84 -0.35 -6.25
N ARG A 85 5.33 -0.89 -7.36
CA ARG A 85 5.81 -2.28 -7.41
C ARG A 85 7.21 -2.34 -6.79
N PRO A 86 7.64 -3.49 -6.23
CA PRO A 86 8.98 -3.59 -5.63
C PRO A 86 10.10 -3.18 -6.58
N GLU A 87 10.00 -3.56 -7.85
CA GLU A 87 11.02 -3.26 -8.87
C GLU A 87 11.09 -1.77 -9.22
N GLU A 88 10.07 -1.00 -8.87
CA GLU A 88 10.05 0.45 -9.10
C GLU A 88 10.69 1.25 -7.97
N ILE A 89 11.00 0.60 -6.86
CA ILE A 89 11.49 1.28 -5.65
C ILE A 89 13.01 1.47 -5.73
N ASP A 90 13.45 2.71 -5.54
CA ASP A 90 14.85 3.07 -5.40
C ASP A 90 15.24 2.90 -3.92
N ALA A 91 15.90 1.79 -3.60
CA ALA A 91 16.26 1.46 -2.23
C ALA A 91 17.25 2.45 -1.62
N ALA A 92 18.20 2.95 -2.40
CA ALA A 92 19.17 3.92 -1.91
C ALA A 92 18.48 5.23 -1.51
N ARG A 93 17.55 5.69 -2.34
CA ARG A 93 16.77 6.89 -2.05
C ARG A 93 15.87 6.69 -0.82
N ALA A 94 15.27 5.52 -0.69
CA ALA A 94 14.42 5.20 0.46
C ALA A 94 15.22 5.20 1.76
N ARG A 95 16.46 4.70 1.75
CA ARG A 95 17.35 4.74 2.91
C ARG A 95 17.66 6.17 3.33
N LEU A 96 17.97 7.04 2.37
CA LEU A 96 18.24 8.45 2.65
C LEU A 96 17.01 9.15 3.21
N THR A 97 15.85 8.90 2.64
CA THR A 97 14.60 9.48 3.12
C THR A 97 14.33 9.03 4.56
N ARG A 98 14.56 7.74 4.85
CA ARG A 98 14.37 7.24 6.21
C ARG A 98 15.30 7.93 7.20
N GLU A 99 16.59 8.05 6.86
CA GLU A 99 17.56 8.71 7.73
C GLU A 99 17.19 10.16 8.01
N HIS A 100 16.80 10.90 6.97
CA HIS A 100 16.38 12.29 7.12
C HIS A 100 15.12 12.41 7.98
N ALA A 101 14.16 11.53 7.78
CA ALA A 101 12.92 11.56 8.55
C ALA A 101 13.15 11.20 10.02
N GLU A 102 14.01 10.20 10.28
CA GLU A 102 14.37 9.84 11.65
C GLU A 102 15.03 11.00 12.39
N LYS A 103 15.96 11.69 11.73
CA LYS A 103 16.63 12.86 12.29
C LYS A 103 15.65 14.00 12.53
N ALA A 104 14.78 14.25 11.57
CA ALA A 104 13.77 15.30 11.69
C ALA A 104 12.85 15.06 12.88
N LEU A 105 12.44 13.81 13.11
CA LEU A 105 11.56 13.45 14.23
C LEU A 105 12.27 13.53 15.57
N SER A 106 13.53 13.11 15.64
CA SER A 106 14.29 13.10 16.90
C SER A 106 14.63 14.50 17.40
N ALA A 107 14.79 15.45 16.50
CA ALA A 107 15.10 16.84 16.83
C ALA A 107 13.93 17.78 16.50
N PHE A 108 12.74 17.25 16.53
CA PHE A 108 11.58 17.98 16.04
C PHE A 108 11.27 19.21 16.85
N SER A 109 11.07 20.34 16.15
CA SER A 109 10.50 21.57 16.68
C SER A 109 9.70 22.21 15.55
N GLY A 110 8.39 22.21 15.67
CA GLY A 110 7.52 22.71 14.62
C GLY A 110 6.08 22.44 14.98
N THR A 111 5.22 22.47 13.99
CA THR A 111 3.80 22.22 14.21
C THR A 111 3.51 20.72 14.24
N GLU A 112 2.35 20.37 14.81
CA GLU A 112 1.87 19.01 14.81
C GLU A 112 1.70 18.49 13.38
N GLU A 113 1.27 19.35 12.47
CA GLU A 113 1.14 19.03 11.05
C GLU A 113 2.48 18.66 10.43
N ASP A 114 3.54 19.43 10.74
CA ASP A 114 4.88 19.13 10.24
C ASP A 114 5.40 17.80 10.79
N PHE A 115 5.08 17.50 12.04
CA PHE A 115 5.43 16.24 12.66
C PHE A 115 4.76 15.08 11.93
N GLU A 116 3.48 15.21 11.62
CA GLU A 116 2.73 14.16 10.91
C GLU A 116 3.27 13.94 9.49
N ILE A 117 3.71 15.01 8.81
CA ILE A 117 4.33 14.89 7.48
C ILE A 117 5.62 14.08 7.57
N ALA A 118 6.47 14.38 8.54
CA ALA A 118 7.73 13.67 8.73
C ALA A 118 7.50 12.20 9.10
N ARG A 119 6.52 11.94 9.97
CA ARG A 119 6.16 10.59 10.39
C ARG A 119 5.68 9.76 9.19
N ALA A 120 4.83 10.35 8.34
CA ALA A 120 4.33 9.67 7.15
C ALA A 120 5.44 9.33 6.17
N ARG A 121 6.43 10.22 6.01
CA ARG A 121 7.61 9.96 5.17
C ARG A 121 8.40 8.79 5.71
N LEU A 122 8.58 8.72 7.02
CA LEU A 122 9.28 7.61 7.66
C LEU A 122 8.56 6.29 7.39
N GLU A 123 7.27 6.25 7.61
CA GLU A 123 6.47 5.05 7.38
C GLU A 123 6.59 4.56 5.94
N ARG A 124 6.47 5.47 4.96
CA ARG A 124 6.61 5.08 3.55
C ARG A 124 7.99 4.54 3.23
N SER A 125 9.04 5.17 3.75
CA SER A 125 10.40 4.71 3.48
C SER A 125 10.67 3.34 4.09
N VAL A 126 10.13 3.05 5.28
CA VAL A 126 10.26 1.74 5.91
C VAL A 126 9.60 0.66 5.05
N VAL A 127 8.39 0.90 4.57
CA VAL A 127 7.68 -0.06 3.72
C VAL A 127 8.41 -0.25 2.39
N ARG A 128 8.90 0.82 1.78
CA ARG A 128 9.68 0.72 0.54
C ARG A 128 10.90 -0.15 0.71
N LEU A 129 11.64 0.04 1.80
CA LEU A 129 12.84 -0.76 2.08
C LEU A 129 12.51 -2.22 2.31
N GLN A 130 11.42 -2.49 3.00
CA GLN A 130 10.96 -3.86 3.22
C GLN A 130 10.70 -4.56 1.88
N LEU A 131 10.00 -3.92 0.97
CA LEU A 131 9.69 -4.50 -0.34
C LEU A 131 10.90 -4.58 -1.25
N ALA A 132 11.77 -3.57 -1.23
CA ALA A 132 12.96 -3.56 -2.07
C ALA A 132 13.94 -4.67 -1.69
N SER A 133 13.96 -5.10 -0.42
CA SER A 133 14.82 -6.20 0.04
C SER A 133 14.26 -7.57 -0.28
N GLY A 134 13.07 -7.66 -0.88
CA GLY A 134 12.44 -8.93 -1.21
C GLY A 134 11.73 -9.61 -0.06
N SER A 135 11.54 -8.91 1.04
CA SER A 135 10.91 -9.46 2.24
C SER A 135 9.41 -9.32 2.22
#